data_132c0198aeec2fd4d294698a26106d38
#
_entry.id   132c0198aeec2fd4d294698a26106d38
#
_cell.length_a   1.000
_cell.length_b   1.000
_cell.length_c   1.000
_cell.angle_alpha   90.00
_cell.angle_beta   90.00
_cell.angle_gamma   90.00
#
_symmetry.space_group_name_H-M   'P 1'
#
loop_
_entity.id
_entity.type
_entity.pdbx_description
1 polymer ?
#
loop_
_entity_poly.entity_id
_entity_poly.type
_entity_poly.pdbx_seq_one_letter_code
_entity_poly.pdbx_strand_id
1 'polypeptide(L)'
;MLKSLFISLFVCLLTLTFAQTNTILIIADDLGSDYFGFYENDGDTVDVPNIRRLMQAGVKFTNMMSNPVCSATRSSILTGRYGFRTGVGGVVGGEGGSKAIDTAEMSIPKMLHIFNPSIAKASIGKWHLNQPSPSSNLKSPLALGYHHFEGPFTGQITNYNNWTKYTNGVQSTVTNYATSENVNNAINWLKQVNPNKPFFLWLAFNAPHSPFHLPPASLHQFNNLSGTAADIQSKPKMYFKAMIQAMDKEIGRLCDSLRALDKFENTNIIFIGDNGNTPSTSKIPATNNSKGTIYQYGISVPCIIAGPIVKNPGRSSNALVNATDLFATIIESFGFDSWKTSVPNNVTIDSKSLLPILKNTSDSIRTWTFSEIFKLTTDANDGKTIRNRHYKLLKFDNGKQKLFNLSNDPLETKDLLTEKLSDTDIANYYFLCNELTKLLGINSFCQTLVSSSGSLQSKKLLAFPNPFNQFIYIEKDFDSKPLLILKNSLGQLIYQGYDIENQYFGNIPPGLYYLYSSNNSVFPIKMIKI
;
A
#
# COMPACT_ATOMS: atom_id res chain seq x y z
N MET A 1 17.15 56.77 -51.87
CA MET A 1 16.23 55.63 -51.94
C MET A 1 16.72 54.59 -50.92
N LEU A 2 16.21 54.66 -49.69
CA LEU A 2 16.51 53.65 -48.65
C LEU A 2 15.36 52.64 -48.64
N LYS A 3 15.68 51.39 -48.97
CA LYS A 3 14.72 50.26 -48.82
C LYS A 3 14.80 49.74 -47.39
N SER A 4 13.77 49.98 -46.60
CA SER A 4 13.60 49.37 -45.27
C SER A 4 13.20 47.93 -45.42
N LEU A 5 14.02 47.02 -44.91
CA LEU A 5 13.75 45.61 -44.83
C LEU A 5 13.06 45.32 -43.48
N PHE A 6 11.76 45.06 -43.47
CA PHE A 6 11.06 44.57 -42.31
C PHE A 6 11.28 43.06 -42.15
N ILE A 7 12.09 42.68 -41.16
CA ILE A 7 12.20 41.26 -40.73
C ILE A 7 11.13 41.01 -39.69
N SER A 8 10.06 40.32 -40.06
CA SER A 8 9.05 39.80 -39.14
C SER A 8 9.62 38.63 -38.36
N LEU A 9 9.99 38.85 -37.10
CA LEU A 9 10.39 37.77 -36.19
C LEU A 9 9.14 37.01 -35.71
N PHE A 10 8.86 35.85 -36.29
CA PHE A 10 7.79 34.95 -35.85
C PHE A 10 8.27 34.24 -34.59
N VAL A 11 7.97 34.77 -33.41
CA VAL A 11 8.20 34.10 -32.12
C VAL A 11 7.16 32.99 -31.99
N CYS A 12 7.58 31.78 -32.33
CA CYS A 12 6.81 30.58 -32.05
C CYS A 12 6.82 30.32 -30.53
N LEU A 13 5.83 30.84 -29.82
CA LEU A 13 5.57 30.46 -28.41
C LEU A 13 5.20 28.98 -28.37
N LEU A 14 6.18 28.11 -28.21
CA LEU A 14 5.98 26.74 -27.78
C LEU A 14 5.37 26.79 -26.36
N THR A 15 4.04 26.84 -26.30
CA THR A 15 3.33 26.51 -25.08
C THR A 15 3.62 25.05 -24.81
N LEU A 16 4.51 24.75 -23.86
CA LEU A 16 4.64 23.44 -23.25
C LEU A 16 3.29 23.10 -22.60
N THR A 17 2.39 22.56 -23.40
CA THR A 17 1.21 21.89 -22.87
C THR A 17 1.75 20.66 -22.14
N PHE A 18 1.88 20.73 -20.83
CA PHE A 18 2.03 19.53 -20.02
C PHE A 18 0.86 18.62 -20.39
N ALA A 19 1.17 17.51 -21.04
CA ALA A 19 0.16 16.51 -21.38
C ALA A 19 -0.60 16.16 -20.10
N GLN A 20 -1.91 16.40 -20.09
CA GLN A 20 -2.75 16.14 -18.93
C GLN A 20 -2.69 14.64 -18.62
N THR A 21 -2.13 14.29 -17.47
CA THR A 21 -1.96 12.90 -17.07
C THR A 21 -3.26 12.35 -16.49
N ASN A 22 -3.69 11.20 -16.96
CA ASN A 22 -4.81 10.44 -16.42
C ASN A 22 -4.30 9.37 -15.44
N THR A 23 -5.17 8.88 -14.57
CA THR A 23 -4.84 7.75 -13.69
C THR A 23 -6.00 6.80 -13.57
N ILE A 24 -5.73 5.51 -13.79
CA ILE A 24 -6.64 4.39 -13.52
C ILE A 24 -6.05 3.56 -12.39
N LEU A 25 -6.82 3.39 -11.32
CA LEU A 25 -6.53 2.46 -10.25
C LEU A 25 -7.38 1.20 -10.44
N ILE A 26 -6.74 0.08 -10.73
CA ILE A 26 -7.36 -1.24 -10.88
C ILE A 26 -7.16 -2.02 -9.59
N ILE A 27 -8.25 -2.44 -8.95
CA ILE A 27 -8.22 -3.21 -7.71
C ILE A 27 -8.79 -4.60 -7.98
N ALA A 28 -8.00 -5.64 -7.73
CA ALA A 28 -8.43 -7.03 -7.71
C ALA A 28 -8.85 -7.42 -6.28
N ASP A 29 -9.94 -8.18 -6.15
CA ASP A 29 -10.54 -8.57 -4.87
C ASP A 29 -10.05 -9.96 -4.43
N ASP A 30 -9.47 -10.06 -3.23
CA ASP A 30 -8.90 -11.31 -2.68
C ASP A 30 -7.73 -11.87 -3.49
N LEU A 31 -6.79 -11.03 -3.90
CA LEU A 31 -5.65 -11.45 -4.72
C LEU A 31 -4.31 -11.15 -4.05
N GLY A 32 -3.67 -12.18 -3.51
CA GLY A 32 -2.28 -12.14 -3.06
C GLY A 32 -1.28 -12.23 -4.22
N SER A 33 -0.01 -11.94 -3.94
CA SER A 33 1.08 -11.99 -4.93
C SER A 33 1.47 -13.39 -5.36
N ASP A 34 1.10 -14.41 -4.60
CA ASP A 34 1.52 -15.81 -4.72
C ASP A 34 1.00 -16.54 -5.99
N TYR A 35 0.05 -15.99 -6.74
CA TYR A 35 -0.42 -16.54 -8.01
C TYR A 35 0.34 -16.06 -9.24
N PHE A 36 1.25 -15.09 -9.08
CA PHE A 36 2.01 -14.55 -10.20
C PHE A 36 3.46 -15.02 -10.19
N GLY A 37 3.87 -15.82 -11.18
CA GLY A 37 5.22 -16.37 -11.29
C GLY A 37 6.34 -15.32 -11.39
N PHE A 38 6.00 -14.07 -11.70
CA PHE A 38 6.95 -12.96 -11.64
C PHE A 38 7.08 -12.31 -10.26
N TYR A 39 6.30 -12.75 -9.25
CA TYR A 39 6.51 -12.46 -7.83
C TYR A 39 7.17 -13.64 -7.12
N GLU A 40 6.76 -14.86 -7.42
CA GLU A 40 7.21 -16.10 -6.80
C GLU A 40 7.57 -17.15 -7.87
N ASN A 41 8.53 -18.00 -7.57
CA ASN A 41 9.03 -19.02 -8.51
C ASN A 41 8.55 -20.42 -8.12
N ASP A 42 7.29 -20.61 -7.76
CA ASP A 42 6.77 -21.89 -7.28
C ASP A 42 6.20 -22.82 -8.36
N GLY A 43 6.19 -22.41 -9.60
CA GLY A 43 5.69 -23.22 -10.73
C GLY A 43 4.17 -23.36 -10.83
N ASP A 44 3.40 -23.21 -9.75
CA ASP A 44 1.93 -23.26 -9.74
C ASP A 44 1.31 -21.87 -9.93
N THR A 45 1.62 -21.22 -11.02
CA THR A 45 1.21 -19.85 -11.32
C THR A 45 0.12 -19.81 -12.38
N VAL A 46 -0.49 -18.66 -12.55
CA VAL A 46 -1.47 -18.38 -13.60
C VAL A 46 -0.84 -17.53 -14.70
N ASP A 47 -1.14 -17.85 -15.96
CA ASP A 47 -0.72 -17.01 -17.08
C ASP A 47 -1.60 -15.76 -17.19
N VAL A 48 -0.96 -14.58 -17.12
CA VAL A 48 -1.59 -13.26 -17.12
C VAL A 48 -0.83 -12.32 -18.05
N PRO A 49 -0.94 -12.51 -19.36
CA PRO A 49 -0.13 -11.80 -20.33
C PRO A 49 -0.34 -10.27 -20.30
N ASN A 50 -1.52 -9.78 -19.99
CA ASN A 50 -1.81 -8.35 -19.98
C ASN A 50 -1.26 -7.65 -18.73
N ILE A 51 -1.41 -8.25 -17.56
CA ILE A 51 -0.78 -7.76 -16.31
C ILE A 51 0.74 -7.84 -16.44
N ARG A 52 1.29 -8.88 -17.09
CA ARG A 52 2.72 -8.99 -17.39
C ARG A 52 3.21 -7.84 -18.31
N ARG A 53 2.41 -7.43 -19.30
CA ARG A 53 2.74 -6.25 -20.15
C ARG A 53 2.76 -4.97 -19.33
N LEU A 54 1.82 -4.79 -18.39
CA LEU A 54 1.87 -3.65 -17.46
C LEU A 54 3.14 -3.68 -16.60
N MET A 55 3.54 -4.86 -16.10
CA MET A 55 4.78 -5.01 -15.35
C MET A 55 6.02 -4.63 -16.18
N GLN A 56 6.07 -5.06 -17.44
CA GLN A 56 7.17 -4.72 -18.37
C GLN A 56 7.21 -3.23 -18.73
N ALA A 57 6.07 -2.56 -18.74
CA ALA A 57 5.94 -1.11 -18.97
C ALA A 57 6.02 -0.27 -17.70
N GLY A 58 6.23 -0.89 -16.53
CA GLY A 58 6.11 -0.22 -15.24
C GLY A 58 7.15 -0.61 -14.22
N VAL A 59 6.78 -0.40 -12.96
CA VAL A 59 7.51 -0.83 -11.76
C VAL A 59 6.65 -1.83 -11.00
N LYS A 60 7.21 -3.00 -10.71
CA LYS A 60 6.64 -4.00 -9.82
C LYS A 60 7.17 -3.79 -8.40
N PHE A 61 6.27 -3.68 -7.42
CA PHE A 61 6.62 -3.57 -6.00
C PHE A 61 6.52 -4.94 -5.33
N THR A 62 7.63 -5.46 -4.79
CA THR A 62 7.67 -6.79 -4.17
C THR A 62 7.33 -6.78 -2.68
N ASN A 63 7.28 -5.60 -2.05
CA ASN A 63 6.95 -5.41 -0.64
C ASN A 63 5.75 -4.45 -0.45
N MET A 64 4.71 -4.61 -1.28
CA MET A 64 3.44 -3.90 -1.10
C MET A 64 2.64 -4.56 0.03
N MET A 65 2.25 -3.76 1.01
CA MET A 65 1.47 -4.16 2.17
C MET A 65 0.09 -3.50 2.15
N SER A 66 -0.95 -4.32 2.14
CA SER A 66 -2.35 -3.90 2.26
C SER A 66 -2.87 -4.12 3.69
N ASN A 67 -4.19 -4.04 3.89
CA ASN A 67 -4.82 -4.54 5.09
C ASN A 67 -5.39 -5.95 4.86
N PRO A 68 -5.69 -6.71 5.93
CA PRO A 68 -6.13 -8.09 5.82
C PRO A 68 -7.48 -8.31 5.15
N VAL A 69 -8.28 -7.25 4.96
CA VAL A 69 -9.63 -7.31 4.38
C VAL A 69 -9.94 -6.11 3.50
N CYS A 70 -10.85 -6.33 2.56
CA CYS A 70 -11.15 -5.43 1.46
C CYS A 70 -11.60 -4.03 1.87
N SER A 71 -12.54 -3.86 2.80
CA SER A 71 -13.01 -2.52 3.21
C SER A 71 -11.89 -1.69 3.84
N ALA A 72 -11.05 -2.30 4.69
CA ALA A 72 -9.94 -1.62 5.34
C ALA A 72 -8.91 -1.11 4.33
N THR A 73 -8.54 -1.94 3.34
CA THR A 73 -7.61 -1.52 2.28
C THR A 73 -8.20 -0.44 1.38
N ARG A 74 -9.45 -0.61 0.96
CA ARG A 74 -10.14 0.36 0.10
C ARG A 74 -10.27 1.72 0.79
N SER A 75 -10.60 1.74 2.09
CA SER A 75 -10.61 2.96 2.91
C SER A 75 -9.21 3.59 2.98
N SER A 76 -8.18 2.79 3.25
CA SER A 76 -6.80 3.27 3.35
C SER A 76 -6.27 3.85 2.04
N ILE A 77 -6.58 3.24 0.89
CA ILE A 77 -6.22 3.80 -0.42
C ILE A 77 -6.95 5.11 -0.66
N LEU A 78 -8.26 5.13 -0.40
CA LEU A 78 -9.13 6.27 -0.72
C LEU A 78 -8.79 7.52 0.09
N THR A 79 -8.36 7.34 1.36
CA THR A 79 -8.13 8.44 2.31
C THR A 79 -6.65 8.71 2.60
N GLY A 80 -5.75 7.79 2.26
CA GLY A 80 -4.34 7.87 2.65
C GLY A 80 -4.09 7.69 4.14
N ARG A 81 -5.08 7.13 4.88
CA ARG A 81 -5.06 7.01 6.35
C ARG A 81 -5.17 5.55 6.78
N TYR A 82 -4.52 5.20 7.87
CA TYR A 82 -4.69 3.89 8.49
C TYR A 82 -6.10 3.70 9.05
N GLY A 83 -6.52 2.46 9.19
CA GLY A 83 -7.87 2.09 9.63
C GLY A 83 -8.23 2.64 11.02
N PHE A 84 -7.29 2.64 11.98
CA PHE A 84 -7.53 3.17 13.31
C PHE A 84 -7.85 4.69 13.34
N ARG A 85 -7.51 5.42 12.27
CA ARG A 85 -7.86 6.84 12.12
C ARG A 85 -9.23 7.04 11.47
N THR A 86 -9.59 6.18 10.52
CA THR A 86 -10.89 6.25 9.82
C THR A 86 -12.00 5.48 10.52
N GLY A 87 -11.63 4.54 11.42
CA GLY A 87 -12.53 3.60 12.05
C GLY A 87 -12.89 2.39 11.17
N VAL A 88 -12.31 2.27 9.96
CA VAL A 88 -12.57 1.16 9.02
C VAL A 88 -11.44 0.14 9.14
N GLY A 89 -11.58 -0.81 10.06
CA GLY A 89 -10.55 -1.83 10.31
C GLY A 89 -10.96 -3.25 9.93
N GLY A 90 -12.24 -3.49 9.67
CA GLY A 90 -12.80 -4.78 9.30
C GLY A 90 -13.66 -4.72 8.04
N VAL A 91 -14.44 -5.75 7.80
CA VAL A 91 -15.37 -5.86 6.67
C VAL A 91 -16.64 -5.07 6.98
N VAL A 92 -16.95 -4.04 6.20
CA VAL A 92 -18.18 -3.27 6.35
C VAL A 92 -19.39 -4.16 6.03
N GLY A 93 -20.26 -4.38 7.04
CA GLY A 93 -21.42 -5.29 6.94
C GLY A 93 -21.09 -6.77 7.03
N GLY A 94 -19.84 -7.13 7.31
CA GLY A 94 -19.44 -8.51 7.60
C GLY A 94 -19.66 -8.91 9.05
N GLU A 95 -19.35 -10.16 9.37
CA GLU A 95 -19.39 -10.69 10.72
C GLU A 95 -18.41 -9.93 11.64
N GLY A 96 -18.85 -9.64 12.86
CA GLY A 96 -18.13 -8.77 13.79
C GLY A 96 -18.18 -7.29 13.41
N GLY A 97 -18.53 -6.98 12.19
CA GLY A 97 -18.76 -5.64 11.67
C GLY A 97 -17.51 -4.78 11.53
N SER A 98 -17.69 -3.68 10.84
CA SER A 98 -16.77 -2.55 10.80
C SER A 98 -17.57 -1.27 10.66
N LYS A 99 -17.04 -0.17 11.18
CA LYS A 99 -17.58 1.15 10.89
C LYS A 99 -17.52 1.39 9.38
N ALA A 100 -18.59 1.92 8.81
CA ALA A 100 -18.57 2.41 7.43
C ALA A 100 -17.68 3.65 7.32
N ILE A 101 -17.17 3.92 6.11
CA ILE A 101 -16.40 5.15 5.88
C ILE A 101 -17.27 6.39 6.11
N ASP A 102 -16.73 7.37 6.82
CA ASP A 102 -17.36 8.66 6.94
C ASP A 102 -17.22 9.46 5.64
N THR A 103 -18.33 9.95 5.12
CA THR A 103 -18.31 10.78 3.90
C THR A 103 -17.65 12.15 4.11
N ALA A 104 -17.39 12.56 5.36
CA ALA A 104 -16.58 13.74 5.68
C ALA A 104 -15.08 13.52 5.43
N GLU A 105 -14.59 12.27 5.35
CA GLU A 105 -13.18 11.97 5.10
C GLU A 105 -12.64 12.69 3.85
N MET A 106 -11.38 13.10 3.96
CA MET A 106 -10.64 13.63 2.82
C MET A 106 -10.22 12.49 1.91
N SER A 107 -10.86 12.40 0.76
CA SER A 107 -10.67 11.34 -0.24
C SER A 107 -9.83 11.80 -1.43
N ILE A 108 -9.27 10.85 -2.20
CA ILE A 108 -8.59 11.17 -3.48
C ILE A 108 -9.47 12.05 -4.39
N PRO A 109 -10.76 11.72 -4.67
CA PRO A 109 -11.59 12.55 -5.54
C PRO A 109 -11.82 13.97 -5.02
N LYS A 110 -11.94 14.14 -3.68
CA LYS A 110 -12.07 15.48 -3.07
C LYS A 110 -10.79 16.29 -3.23
N MET A 111 -9.62 15.67 -2.98
CA MET A 111 -8.33 16.34 -3.17
C MET A 111 -8.11 16.75 -4.63
N LEU A 112 -8.45 15.87 -5.57
CA LEU A 112 -8.38 16.18 -6.99
C LEU A 112 -9.36 17.30 -7.39
N HIS A 113 -10.53 17.39 -6.74
CA HIS A 113 -11.47 18.50 -6.96
C HIS A 113 -10.92 19.83 -6.46
N ILE A 114 -10.25 19.84 -5.31
CA ILE A 114 -9.58 21.04 -4.77
C ILE A 114 -8.48 21.52 -5.73
N PHE A 115 -7.69 20.59 -6.27
CA PHE A 115 -6.61 20.91 -7.21
C PHE A 115 -7.13 21.40 -8.56
N ASN A 116 -8.03 20.63 -9.16
CA ASN A 116 -8.63 20.96 -10.44
C ASN A 116 -10.03 20.34 -10.55
N PRO A 117 -11.10 21.14 -10.37
CA PRO A 117 -12.49 20.63 -10.43
C PRO A 117 -12.87 20.06 -11.79
N SER A 118 -12.11 20.36 -12.87
CA SER A 118 -12.37 19.81 -14.20
C SER A 118 -11.96 18.36 -14.38
N ILE A 119 -11.17 17.77 -13.46
CA ILE A 119 -10.81 16.36 -13.50
C ILE A 119 -12.09 15.51 -13.41
N ALA A 120 -12.33 14.67 -14.41
CA ALA A 120 -13.43 13.71 -14.37
C ALA A 120 -13.08 12.58 -13.39
N LYS A 121 -14.03 12.17 -12.53
CA LYS A 121 -13.78 11.18 -11.47
C LYS A 121 -14.89 10.16 -11.42
N ALA A 122 -14.55 8.87 -11.63
CA ALA A 122 -15.52 7.78 -11.50
C ALA A 122 -15.00 6.66 -10.60
N SER A 123 -15.94 6.00 -9.92
CA SER A 123 -15.74 4.71 -9.27
C SER A 123 -16.63 3.69 -9.94
N ILE A 124 -16.02 2.65 -10.52
CA ILE A 124 -16.71 1.58 -11.25
C ILE A 124 -16.33 0.24 -10.65
N GLY A 125 -17.34 -0.62 -10.41
CA GLY A 125 -17.20 -1.92 -9.77
C GLY A 125 -17.46 -1.87 -8.25
N LYS A 126 -16.83 -2.79 -7.51
CA LYS A 126 -17.07 -3.01 -6.08
C LYS A 126 -16.77 -1.77 -5.24
N TRP A 127 -17.77 -1.32 -4.45
CA TRP A 127 -17.61 -0.23 -3.48
C TRP A 127 -17.13 -0.70 -2.13
N HIS A 128 -17.98 -1.38 -1.40
CA HIS A 128 -17.73 -2.04 -0.10
C HIS A 128 -17.18 -1.14 1.02
N LEU A 129 -17.54 0.13 1.03
CA LEU A 129 -17.17 1.07 2.11
C LEU A 129 -18.37 1.57 2.93
N ASN A 130 -19.59 1.27 2.46
CA ASN A 130 -20.84 1.52 3.16
C ASN A 130 -21.82 0.37 2.91
N GLN A 131 -22.87 0.26 3.74
CA GLN A 131 -24.00 -0.62 3.48
C GLN A 131 -25.03 0.09 2.60
N PRO A 132 -25.82 -0.64 1.79
CA PRO A 132 -26.87 -0.03 0.98
C PRO A 132 -28.05 0.51 1.81
N SER A 133 -28.18 0.11 3.06
CA SER A 133 -29.20 0.62 4.00
C SER A 133 -28.53 1.48 5.08
N PRO A 134 -29.13 2.64 5.41
CA PRO A 134 -30.27 3.28 4.77
C PRO A 134 -29.96 3.71 3.33
N SER A 135 -30.98 3.94 2.49
CA SER A 135 -30.83 4.24 1.07
C SER A 135 -30.02 5.52 0.79
N SER A 136 -29.95 6.44 1.75
CA SER A 136 -29.06 7.62 1.68
C SER A 136 -27.59 7.25 1.47
N ASN A 137 -27.16 6.08 1.95
CA ASN A 137 -25.80 5.58 1.80
C ASN A 137 -25.43 5.30 0.33
N LEU A 138 -26.41 5.02 -0.53
CA LEU A 138 -26.19 4.73 -1.94
C LEU A 138 -25.54 5.89 -2.70
N LYS A 139 -25.53 7.09 -2.12
CA LYS A 139 -24.85 8.28 -2.64
C LYS A 139 -23.49 8.53 -2.00
N SER A 140 -23.03 7.67 -1.09
CA SER A 140 -21.73 7.86 -0.43
C SER A 140 -20.52 7.96 -1.38
N PRO A 141 -20.45 7.23 -2.53
CA PRO A 141 -19.39 7.46 -3.49
C PRO A 141 -19.37 8.90 -4.04
N LEU A 142 -20.55 9.45 -4.35
CA LEU A 142 -20.66 10.84 -4.83
C LEU A 142 -20.30 11.85 -3.72
N ALA A 143 -20.74 11.61 -2.49
CA ALA A 143 -20.40 12.44 -1.34
C ALA A 143 -18.89 12.43 -1.01
N LEU A 144 -18.19 11.35 -1.38
CA LEU A 144 -16.73 11.23 -1.31
C LEU A 144 -16.02 11.83 -2.54
N GLY A 145 -16.75 12.52 -3.42
CA GLY A 145 -16.20 13.37 -4.48
C GLY A 145 -16.14 12.75 -5.86
N TYR A 146 -16.64 11.52 -6.07
CA TYR A 146 -16.79 10.98 -7.42
C TYR A 146 -17.95 11.67 -8.15
N HIS A 147 -17.81 11.87 -9.45
CA HIS A 147 -18.88 12.40 -10.32
C HIS A 147 -19.81 11.28 -10.83
N HIS A 148 -19.30 10.05 -10.82
CA HIS A 148 -20.01 8.87 -11.28
C HIS A 148 -19.66 7.66 -10.44
N PHE A 149 -20.67 6.87 -10.05
CA PHE A 149 -20.51 5.57 -9.44
C PHE A 149 -21.37 4.55 -10.18
N GLU A 150 -20.77 3.39 -10.51
CA GLU A 150 -21.51 2.29 -11.14
C GLU A 150 -20.91 0.95 -10.73
N GLY A 151 -21.66 0.12 -9.99
CA GLY A 151 -21.20 -1.19 -9.57
C GLY A 151 -21.97 -1.80 -8.42
N PRO A 152 -21.55 -2.98 -7.91
CA PRO A 152 -22.09 -3.58 -6.70
C PRO A 152 -21.64 -2.79 -5.47
N PHE A 153 -22.57 -2.60 -4.54
CA PHE A 153 -22.34 -1.78 -3.35
C PHE A 153 -21.77 -2.59 -2.18
N THR A 154 -22.13 -3.88 -2.11
CA THR A 154 -21.73 -4.81 -1.05
C THR A 154 -20.37 -5.47 -1.32
N GLY A 155 -19.86 -6.18 -0.31
CA GLY A 155 -18.57 -6.88 -0.39
C GLY A 155 -18.51 -8.06 -1.32
N GLN A 156 -19.65 -8.70 -1.57
CA GLN A 156 -19.77 -9.88 -2.39
C GLN A 156 -21.00 -9.78 -3.29
N ILE A 157 -20.89 -10.24 -4.52
CA ILE A 157 -22.04 -10.55 -5.38
C ILE A 157 -22.34 -12.04 -5.28
N THR A 158 -23.62 -12.40 -5.29
CA THR A 158 -24.05 -13.79 -5.11
C THR A 158 -23.89 -14.62 -6.38
N ASN A 159 -23.90 -13.97 -7.54
CA ASN A 159 -23.77 -14.62 -8.85
C ASN A 159 -23.15 -13.63 -9.83
N TYR A 160 -22.07 -14.00 -10.51
CA TYR A 160 -21.38 -13.15 -11.48
C TYR A 160 -22.15 -12.93 -12.80
N ASN A 161 -23.18 -13.73 -13.06
CA ASN A 161 -24.05 -13.62 -14.25
C ASN A 161 -25.47 -13.14 -13.92
N ASN A 162 -25.76 -12.82 -12.66
CA ASN A 162 -27.02 -12.22 -12.24
C ASN A 162 -26.81 -11.51 -10.89
N TRP A 163 -26.62 -10.20 -10.93
CA TRP A 163 -26.21 -9.43 -9.78
C TRP A 163 -26.83 -8.04 -9.73
N THR A 164 -26.83 -7.42 -8.56
CA THR A 164 -27.36 -6.08 -8.34
C THR A 164 -26.29 -5.03 -8.58
N LYS A 165 -26.58 -4.09 -9.45
CA LYS A 165 -25.80 -2.91 -9.78
C LYS A 165 -26.49 -1.65 -9.26
N TYR A 166 -25.72 -0.70 -8.79
CA TYR A 166 -26.16 0.64 -8.44
C TYR A 166 -25.45 1.65 -9.34
N THR A 167 -26.21 2.54 -9.96
CA THR A 167 -25.67 3.65 -10.75
C THR A 167 -26.13 4.95 -10.13
N ASN A 168 -25.22 5.69 -9.49
CA ASN A 168 -25.47 6.96 -8.80
C ASN A 168 -26.65 6.90 -7.80
N GLY A 169 -26.81 5.76 -7.13
CA GLY A 169 -27.88 5.52 -6.15
C GLY A 169 -29.12 4.82 -6.70
N VAL A 170 -29.20 4.55 -8.00
CA VAL A 170 -30.31 3.82 -8.64
C VAL A 170 -29.93 2.35 -8.80
N GLN A 171 -30.78 1.46 -8.29
CA GLN A 171 -30.58 0.02 -8.34
C GLN A 171 -31.09 -0.58 -9.65
N SER A 172 -30.36 -1.56 -10.18
CA SER A 172 -30.75 -2.38 -11.35
C SER A 172 -30.21 -3.81 -11.20
N THR A 173 -30.79 -4.74 -11.95
CA THR A 173 -30.29 -6.11 -12.09
C THR A 173 -29.52 -6.23 -13.40
N VAL A 174 -28.35 -6.88 -13.36
CA VAL A 174 -27.47 -7.11 -14.50
C VAL A 174 -27.28 -8.61 -14.70
N THR A 175 -27.40 -9.07 -15.93
CA THR A 175 -27.21 -10.46 -16.34
C THR A 175 -25.93 -10.70 -17.15
N ASN A 176 -25.21 -9.64 -17.47
CA ASN A 176 -23.88 -9.73 -18.05
C ASN A 176 -22.85 -10.20 -17.00
N TYR A 177 -21.83 -10.93 -17.44
CA TYR A 177 -20.72 -11.36 -16.60
C TYR A 177 -20.05 -10.16 -15.90
N ALA A 178 -20.03 -10.15 -14.59
CA ALA A 178 -19.67 -8.97 -13.78
C ALA A 178 -18.28 -8.40 -14.11
N THR A 179 -17.28 -9.27 -14.34
CA THR A 179 -15.92 -8.84 -14.69
C THR A 179 -15.88 -8.11 -16.01
N SER A 180 -16.60 -8.60 -17.03
CA SER A 180 -16.72 -7.94 -18.34
C SER A 180 -17.56 -6.67 -18.26
N GLU A 181 -18.63 -6.69 -17.47
CA GLU A 181 -19.52 -5.53 -17.32
C GLU A 181 -18.80 -4.35 -16.66
N ASN A 182 -17.95 -4.61 -15.66
CA ASN A 182 -17.14 -3.54 -15.06
C ASN A 182 -16.27 -2.84 -16.12
N VAL A 183 -15.68 -3.58 -17.05
CA VAL A 183 -14.88 -2.99 -18.13
C VAL A 183 -15.74 -2.34 -19.20
N ASN A 184 -16.92 -2.88 -19.53
CA ASN A 184 -17.89 -2.22 -20.42
C ASN A 184 -18.26 -0.85 -19.88
N ASN A 185 -18.60 -0.77 -18.58
CA ASN A 185 -18.99 0.47 -17.92
C ASN A 185 -17.81 1.46 -17.89
N ALA A 186 -16.58 0.97 -17.61
CA ALA A 186 -15.37 1.79 -17.66
C ALA A 186 -15.14 2.39 -19.07
N ILE A 187 -15.22 1.57 -20.12
CA ILE A 187 -15.04 2.01 -21.51
C ILE A 187 -16.15 3.01 -21.91
N ASN A 188 -17.38 2.73 -21.55
CA ASN A 188 -18.51 3.62 -21.85
C ASN A 188 -18.36 4.97 -21.15
N TRP A 189 -17.91 4.97 -19.90
CA TRP A 189 -17.61 6.22 -19.18
C TRP A 189 -16.44 6.97 -19.82
N LEU A 190 -15.34 6.28 -20.17
CA LEU A 190 -14.15 6.88 -20.81
C LEU A 190 -14.47 7.55 -22.15
N LYS A 191 -15.44 7.01 -22.91
CA LYS A 191 -15.94 7.62 -24.17
C LYS A 191 -16.68 8.93 -23.93
N GLN A 192 -17.29 9.11 -22.76
CA GLN A 192 -18.03 10.33 -22.39
C GLN A 192 -17.12 11.40 -21.75
N VAL A 193 -15.93 11.03 -21.28
CA VAL A 193 -14.97 11.98 -20.73
C VAL A 193 -14.46 12.90 -21.83
N ASN A 194 -14.65 14.20 -21.62
CA ASN A 194 -14.12 15.22 -22.54
C ASN A 194 -12.63 14.96 -22.85
N PRO A 195 -12.23 14.83 -24.12
CA PRO A 195 -10.86 14.46 -24.49
C PRO A 195 -9.80 15.45 -23.98
N ASN A 196 -10.19 16.71 -23.75
CA ASN A 196 -9.31 17.76 -23.25
C ASN A 196 -9.27 17.87 -21.72
N LYS A 197 -9.88 16.95 -20.99
CA LYS A 197 -9.88 16.93 -19.52
C LYS A 197 -9.21 15.68 -18.97
N PRO A 198 -8.39 15.80 -17.94
CA PRO A 198 -7.82 14.62 -17.27
C PRO A 198 -8.91 13.86 -16.51
N PHE A 199 -8.62 12.60 -16.22
CA PHE A 199 -9.56 11.76 -15.46
C PHE A 199 -8.85 10.89 -14.43
N PHE A 200 -9.60 10.57 -13.37
CA PHE A 200 -9.31 9.54 -12.40
C PHE A 200 -10.41 8.48 -12.42
N LEU A 201 -10.02 7.23 -12.69
CA LEU A 201 -10.92 6.09 -12.66
C LEU A 201 -10.47 5.10 -11.57
N TRP A 202 -11.35 4.85 -10.61
CA TRP A 202 -11.26 3.74 -9.67
C TRP A 202 -12.04 2.57 -10.27
N LEU A 203 -11.34 1.56 -10.79
CA LEU A 203 -11.92 0.34 -11.35
C LEU A 203 -11.67 -0.82 -10.40
N ALA A 204 -12.68 -1.23 -9.66
CA ALA A 204 -12.58 -2.27 -8.64
C ALA A 204 -13.35 -3.53 -9.06
N PHE A 205 -12.64 -4.56 -9.45
CA PHE A 205 -13.25 -5.85 -9.76
C PHE A 205 -13.81 -6.53 -8.51
N ASN A 206 -14.83 -7.40 -8.68
CA ASN A 206 -15.17 -8.43 -7.70
C ASN A 206 -14.31 -9.68 -7.89
N ALA A 207 -13.75 -9.88 -9.08
CA ALA A 207 -12.86 -10.99 -9.38
C ALA A 207 -11.47 -10.77 -8.72
N PRO A 208 -10.83 -11.88 -8.26
CA PRO A 208 -11.30 -13.27 -8.24
C PRO A 208 -12.00 -13.71 -6.95
N HIS A 209 -12.67 -12.80 -6.19
CA HIS A 209 -13.43 -13.13 -4.97
C HIS A 209 -14.53 -14.17 -5.24
N SER A 210 -14.81 -15.01 -4.25
CA SER A 210 -15.95 -15.95 -4.30
C SER A 210 -17.30 -15.24 -4.57
N PRO A 211 -18.34 -15.97 -5.10
CA PRO A 211 -18.37 -17.41 -5.37
C PRO A 211 -17.51 -17.80 -6.57
N PHE A 212 -16.67 -18.84 -6.38
CA PHE A 212 -15.90 -19.36 -7.48
C PHE A 212 -16.83 -19.97 -8.54
N HIS A 213 -16.50 -19.74 -9.79
CA HIS A 213 -17.31 -20.15 -10.93
C HIS A 213 -16.45 -20.32 -12.18
N LEU A 214 -17.00 -20.92 -13.21
CA LEU A 214 -16.36 -20.98 -14.51
C LEU A 214 -16.69 -19.69 -15.28
N PRO A 215 -15.68 -18.84 -15.60
CA PRO A 215 -15.92 -17.67 -16.44
C PRO A 215 -16.32 -18.04 -17.86
N PRO A 216 -16.81 -17.11 -18.69
CA PRO A 216 -17.05 -17.34 -20.11
C PRO A 216 -15.82 -17.93 -20.80
N ALA A 217 -16.00 -18.98 -21.61
CA ALA A 217 -14.91 -19.77 -22.22
C ALA A 217 -13.91 -18.91 -23.05
N SER A 218 -14.38 -17.78 -23.60
CA SER A 218 -13.51 -16.86 -24.32
C SER A 218 -12.51 -16.11 -23.42
N LEU A 219 -12.65 -16.17 -22.10
CA LEU A 219 -11.87 -15.38 -21.15
C LEU A 219 -10.80 -16.17 -20.40
N HIS A 220 -10.73 -17.50 -20.54
CA HIS A 220 -9.75 -18.35 -19.87
C HIS A 220 -9.32 -19.52 -20.75
N GLN A 221 -8.33 -20.31 -20.30
CA GLN A 221 -7.77 -21.46 -21.01
C GLN A 221 -8.04 -22.80 -20.31
N PHE A 222 -8.85 -22.84 -19.26
CA PHE A 222 -9.13 -24.05 -18.46
C PHE A 222 -10.28 -24.84 -19.06
N ASN A 223 -9.99 -25.67 -20.09
CA ASN A 223 -11.01 -26.43 -20.83
C ASN A 223 -11.52 -27.69 -20.12
N ASN A 224 -10.88 -28.07 -18.98
CA ASN A 224 -11.19 -29.28 -18.20
C ASN A 224 -12.01 -29.00 -16.93
N LEU A 225 -12.56 -27.79 -16.78
CA LEU A 225 -13.43 -27.42 -15.67
C LEU A 225 -14.89 -27.54 -16.10
N SER A 226 -15.70 -28.26 -15.30
CA SER A 226 -17.10 -28.53 -15.66
C SER A 226 -18.07 -27.41 -15.27
N GLY A 227 -17.68 -26.54 -14.32
CA GLY A 227 -18.55 -25.50 -13.77
C GLY A 227 -19.62 -26.00 -12.79
N THR A 228 -19.67 -27.31 -12.51
CA THR A 228 -20.62 -27.86 -11.52
C THR A 228 -20.17 -27.53 -10.09
N ALA A 229 -21.13 -27.44 -9.16
CA ALA A 229 -20.84 -27.14 -7.75
C ALA A 229 -19.83 -28.14 -7.14
N ALA A 230 -19.94 -29.44 -7.47
CA ALA A 230 -19.01 -30.47 -7.00
C ALA A 230 -17.59 -30.27 -7.53
N ASP A 231 -17.45 -29.92 -8.81
CA ASP A 231 -16.13 -29.66 -9.41
C ASP A 231 -15.50 -28.39 -8.84
N ILE A 232 -16.29 -27.32 -8.65
CA ILE A 232 -15.84 -26.07 -8.00
C ILE A 232 -15.33 -26.35 -6.58
N GLN A 233 -16.10 -27.11 -5.79
CA GLN A 233 -15.74 -27.45 -4.42
C GLN A 233 -14.46 -28.30 -4.36
N SER A 234 -14.25 -29.19 -5.32
CA SER A 234 -13.06 -30.05 -5.36
C SER A 234 -11.80 -29.37 -5.91
N LYS A 235 -11.96 -28.29 -6.71
CA LYS A 235 -10.86 -27.62 -7.42
C LYS A 235 -10.88 -26.08 -7.25
N PRO A 236 -11.08 -25.51 -6.05
CA PRO A 236 -11.28 -24.07 -5.88
C PRO A 236 -10.13 -23.22 -6.46
N LYS A 237 -8.88 -23.67 -6.32
CA LYS A 237 -7.70 -22.99 -6.87
C LYS A 237 -7.71 -22.91 -8.40
N MET A 238 -8.25 -23.91 -9.09
CA MET A 238 -8.32 -23.92 -10.56
C MET A 238 -9.37 -22.91 -11.06
N TYR A 239 -10.52 -22.86 -10.41
CA TYR A 239 -11.55 -21.84 -10.71
C TYR A 239 -11.06 -20.43 -10.38
N PHE A 240 -10.35 -20.26 -9.28
CA PHE A 240 -9.71 -19.00 -8.92
C PHE A 240 -8.72 -18.54 -10.02
N LYS A 241 -7.88 -19.45 -10.54
CA LYS A 241 -6.97 -19.15 -11.67
C LYS A 241 -7.75 -18.78 -12.94
N ALA A 242 -8.85 -19.46 -13.25
CA ALA A 242 -9.69 -19.13 -14.39
C ALA A 242 -10.27 -17.72 -14.26
N MET A 243 -10.74 -17.34 -13.07
CA MET A 243 -11.23 -15.99 -12.78
C MET A 243 -10.15 -14.92 -12.90
N ILE A 244 -8.91 -15.22 -12.48
CA ILE A 244 -7.75 -14.32 -12.68
C ILE A 244 -7.48 -14.13 -14.17
N GLN A 245 -7.49 -15.20 -14.99
CA GLN A 245 -7.30 -15.09 -16.43
C GLN A 245 -8.41 -14.24 -17.10
N ALA A 246 -9.64 -14.43 -16.67
CA ALA A 246 -10.76 -13.63 -17.18
C ALA A 246 -10.57 -12.14 -16.86
N MET A 247 -10.13 -11.81 -15.64
CA MET A 247 -9.80 -10.44 -15.25
C MET A 247 -8.60 -9.89 -16.06
N ASP A 248 -7.53 -10.67 -16.23
CA ASP A 248 -6.38 -10.26 -17.06
C ASP A 248 -6.78 -9.91 -18.48
N LYS A 249 -7.62 -10.74 -19.10
CA LYS A 249 -8.10 -10.52 -20.47
C LYS A 249 -8.95 -9.25 -20.59
N GLU A 250 -9.80 -8.99 -19.60
CA GLU A 250 -10.60 -7.77 -19.54
C GLU A 250 -9.73 -6.51 -19.27
N ILE A 251 -8.66 -6.62 -18.49
CA ILE A 251 -7.65 -5.55 -18.34
C ILE A 251 -6.97 -5.28 -19.69
N GLY A 252 -6.66 -6.32 -20.45
CA GLY A 252 -6.14 -6.17 -21.81
C GLY A 252 -7.11 -5.39 -22.71
N ARG A 253 -8.41 -5.75 -22.71
CA ARG A 253 -9.45 -5.06 -23.47
C ARG A 253 -9.61 -3.58 -23.06
N LEU A 254 -9.48 -3.27 -21.78
CA LEU A 254 -9.44 -1.88 -21.29
C LEU A 254 -8.25 -1.12 -21.88
N CYS A 255 -7.05 -1.70 -21.84
CA CYS A 255 -5.84 -1.08 -22.40
C CYS A 255 -5.97 -0.83 -23.92
N ASP A 256 -6.54 -1.79 -24.66
CA ASP A 256 -6.78 -1.65 -26.10
C ASP A 256 -7.81 -0.55 -26.39
N SER A 257 -8.85 -0.44 -25.56
CA SER A 257 -9.84 0.63 -25.66
C SER A 257 -9.23 2.02 -25.36
N LEU A 258 -8.32 2.11 -24.39
CA LEU A 258 -7.57 3.35 -24.13
C LEU A 258 -6.70 3.76 -25.33
N ARG A 259 -6.07 2.80 -26.02
CA ARG A 259 -5.32 3.06 -27.27
C ARG A 259 -6.25 3.58 -28.36
N ALA A 260 -7.38 2.92 -28.56
CA ALA A 260 -8.39 3.33 -29.56
C ALA A 260 -9.00 4.72 -29.26
N LEU A 261 -8.93 5.19 -28.03
CA LEU A 261 -9.38 6.52 -27.59
C LEU A 261 -8.25 7.55 -27.51
N ASP A 262 -7.03 7.23 -27.95
CA ASP A 262 -5.83 8.07 -27.86
C ASP A 262 -5.51 8.53 -26.43
N LYS A 263 -5.86 7.71 -25.41
CA LYS A 263 -5.69 8.04 -23.99
C LYS A 263 -4.59 7.22 -23.32
N PHE A 264 -4.13 6.11 -23.93
CA PHE A 264 -3.23 5.14 -23.27
C PHE A 264 -1.89 5.76 -22.87
N GLU A 265 -1.24 6.49 -23.76
CA GLU A 265 0.11 7.06 -23.55
C GLU A 265 0.14 8.13 -22.44
N ASN A 266 -1.00 8.76 -22.18
CA ASN A 266 -1.15 9.78 -21.13
C ASN A 266 -1.82 9.23 -19.85
N THR A 267 -1.92 7.91 -19.71
CA THR A 267 -2.63 7.27 -18.59
C THR A 267 -1.66 6.45 -17.74
N ASN A 268 -1.60 6.78 -16.45
CA ASN A 268 -0.98 5.92 -15.46
C ASN A 268 -1.96 4.81 -15.07
N ILE A 269 -1.50 3.58 -15.06
CA ILE A 269 -2.27 2.40 -14.67
C ILE A 269 -1.62 1.81 -13.42
N ILE A 270 -2.39 1.76 -12.34
CA ILE A 270 -2.01 1.16 -11.06
C ILE A 270 -2.84 -0.11 -10.91
N PHE A 271 -2.20 -1.27 -10.82
CA PHE A 271 -2.83 -2.55 -10.51
C PHE A 271 -2.44 -2.99 -9.11
N ILE A 272 -3.41 -3.33 -8.26
CA ILE A 272 -3.19 -3.79 -6.88
C ILE A 272 -4.23 -4.84 -6.48
N GLY A 273 -3.83 -5.83 -5.66
CA GLY A 273 -4.75 -6.64 -4.86
C GLY A 273 -5.18 -5.89 -3.59
N ASP A 274 -6.41 -6.09 -3.12
CA ASP A 274 -6.86 -5.40 -1.90
C ASP A 274 -6.49 -6.14 -0.60
N ASN A 275 -6.40 -7.46 -0.63
CA ASN A 275 -5.90 -8.30 0.46
C ASN A 275 -5.44 -9.66 -0.08
N GLY A 276 -4.82 -10.45 0.77
CA GLY A 276 -4.41 -11.81 0.41
C GLY A 276 -5.57 -12.75 0.08
N ASN A 277 -5.25 -13.91 -0.45
CA ASN A 277 -6.21 -14.93 -0.87
C ASN A 277 -6.99 -15.51 0.33
N THR A 278 -8.20 -16.02 0.06
CA THR A 278 -8.95 -16.79 1.07
C THR A 278 -8.23 -18.09 1.43
N PRO A 279 -8.52 -18.71 2.60
CA PRO A 279 -7.91 -20.00 2.98
C PRO A 279 -8.03 -21.10 1.95
N SER A 280 -9.18 -21.17 1.24
CA SER A 280 -9.43 -22.21 0.21
C SER A 280 -8.56 -22.05 -1.04
N THR A 281 -8.05 -20.87 -1.30
CA THR A 281 -7.21 -20.56 -2.47
C THR A 281 -5.78 -20.21 -2.12
N SER A 282 -5.46 -20.02 -0.84
CA SER A 282 -4.10 -19.77 -0.39
C SER A 282 -3.15 -20.90 -0.76
N LYS A 283 -1.93 -20.57 -1.19
CA LYS A 283 -0.88 -21.55 -1.51
C LYS A 283 -0.04 -21.96 -0.32
N ILE A 284 -0.12 -21.24 0.79
CA ILE A 284 0.63 -21.58 1.99
C ILE A 284 0.08 -22.85 2.67
N PRO A 285 0.97 -23.66 3.27
CA PRO A 285 0.55 -24.87 3.97
C PRO A 285 -0.37 -24.59 5.19
N ALA A 286 -0.10 -23.50 5.92
CA ALA A 286 -0.89 -23.07 7.07
C ALA A 286 -2.03 -22.14 6.61
N THR A 287 -3.17 -22.72 6.27
CA THR A 287 -4.34 -22.01 5.71
C THR A 287 -4.91 -20.88 6.58
N ASN A 288 -4.54 -20.83 7.87
CA ASN A 288 -5.06 -19.83 8.81
C ASN A 288 -4.32 -18.48 8.77
N ASN A 289 -3.23 -18.35 8.00
CA ASN A 289 -2.40 -17.14 7.92
C ASN A 289 -2.64 -16.36 6.63
N SER A 290 -3.83 -16.42 6.06
CA SER A 290 -4.25 -15.80 4.81
C SER A 290 -5.21 -14.62 5.04
N LYS A 291 -6.11 -14.31 4.11
CA LYS A 291 -7.12 -13.25 4.24
C LYS A 291 -7.74 -13.20 5.64
N GLY A 292 -7.94 -12.02 6.19
CA GLY A 292 -8.49 -11.82 7.54
C GLY A 292 -7.44 -11.88 8.65
N THR A 293 -6.16 -12.03 8.33
CA THR A 293 -5.07 -12.08 9.31
C THR A 293 -3.96 -11.08 8.99
N ILE A 294 -3.27 -10.62 10.03
CA ILE A 294 -2.12 -9.71 9.91
C ILE A 294 -0.81 -10.41 9.52
N TYR A 295 -0.87 -11.70 9.21
CA TYR A 295 0.28 -12.44 8.67
C TYR A 295 0.57 -12.04 7.22
N GLN A 296 1.79 -12.40 6.74
CA GLN A 296 2.29 -11.94 5.44
C GLN A 296 1.32 -12.25 4.29
N TYR A 297 0.80 -13.46 4.22
CA TYR A 297 -0.12 -13.87 3.15
C TYR A 297 -1.54 -13.29 3.26
N GLY A 298 -1.88 -12.65 4.39
CA GLY A 298 -3.12 -11.89 4.52
C GLY A 298 -3.02 -10.47 3.93
N ILE A 299 -1.80 -9.93 3.84
CA ILE A 299 -1.55 -8.51 3.58
C ILE A 299 -0.55 -8.22 2.45
N SER A 300 0.20 -9.22 1.98
CA SER A 300 1.12 -9.08 0.83
C SER A 300 0.34 -9.24 -0.47
N VAL A 301 0.29 -8.16 -1.25
CA VAL A 301 -0.49 -8.11 -2.47
C VAL A 301 0.37 -7.68 -3.66
N PRO A 302 0.01 -8.08 -4.89
CA PRO A 302 0.67 -7.57 -6.07
C PRO A 302 0.41 -6.06 -6.20
N CYS A 303 1.44 -5.31 -6.61
CA CYS A 303 1.30 -3.93 -7.01
C CYS A 303 2.21 -3.63 -8.20
N ILE A 304 1.62 -3.11 -9.27
CA ILE A 304 2.32 -2.70 -10.49
C ILE A 304 1.83 -1.31 -10.85
N ILE A 305 2.77 -0.41 -11.16
CA ILE A 305 2.45 0.95 -11.61
C ILE A 305 3.16 1.18 -12.94
N ALA A 306 2.38 1.46 -13.98
CA ALA A 306 2.85 1.72 -15.35
C ALA A 306 2.30 3.05 -15.87
N GLY A 307 2.97 3.64 -16.84
CA GLY A 307 2.52 4.88 -17.49
C GLY A 307 3.56 6.00 -17.45
N PRO A 308 3.18 7.20 -17.87
CA PRO A 308 4.12 8.32 -18.09
C PRO A 308 4.91 8.78 -16.85
N ILE A 309 4.42 8.53 -15.63
CA ILE A 309 5.17 8.85 -14.39
C ILE A 309 6.36 7.92 -14.13
N VAL A 310 6.44 6.80 -14.85
CA VAL A 310 7.50 5.80 -14.64
C VAL A 310 8.73 6.13 -15.47
N LYS A 311 9.88 6.19 -14.81
CA LYS A 311 11.21 6.22 -15.47
C LYS A 311 11.87 4.85 -15.31
N ASN A 312 12.61 4.44 -16.34
CA ASN A 312 13.27 3.12 -16.41
C ASN A 312 12.26 1.97 -16.13
N PRO A 313 11.26 1.77 -17.00
CA PRO A 313 10.25 0.71 -16.82
C PRO A 313 10.85 -0.69 -16.89
N GLY A 314 10.05 -1.71 -16.54
CA GLY A 314 10.44 -3.12 -16.56
C GLY A 314 11.25 -3.57 -15.34
N ARG A 315 11.33 -2.75 -14.28
CA ARG A 315 12.10 -3.05 -13.07
C ARG A 315 11.22 -3.46 -11.89
N SER A 316 11.87 -4.08 -10.92
CA SER A 316 11.28 -4.38 -9.61
C SER A 316 11.83 -3.42 -8.56
N SER A 317 10.98 -3.04 -7.61
CA SER A 317 11.35 -2.32 -6.40
C SER A 317 11.05 -3.18 -5.17
N ASN A 318 12.05 -3.35 -4.31
CA ASN A 318 11.89 -4.01 -3.01
C ASN A 318 11.69 -3.01 -1.86
N ALA A 319 11.37 -1.76 -2.18
CA ALA A 319 11.00 -0.76 -1.19
C ALA A 319 9.81 -1.23 -0.35
N LEU A 320 9.82 -0.86 0.92
CA LEU A 320 8.65 -1.00 1.76
C LEU A 320 7.61 0.04 1.34
N VAL A 321 6.46 -0.42 0.91
CA VAL A 321 5.36 0.42 0.45
C VAL A 321 4.03 -0.08 1.01
N ASN A 322 3.08 0.80 1.17
CA ASN A 322 1.79 0.52 1.78
C ASN A 322 0.64 0.95 0.85
N ALA A 323 -0.50 0.30 0.93
CA ALA A 323 -1.68 0.68 0.16
C ALA A 323 -2.10 2.14 0.39
N THR A 324 -1.89 2.69 1.61
CA THR A 324 -2.13 4.12 1.90
C THR A 324 -1.30 5.03 1.00
N ASP A 325 -0.11 4.59 0.52
CA ASP A 325 0.81 5.41 -0.27
C ASP A 325 0.25 5.74 -1.67
N LEU A 326 -0.74 4.98 -2.12
CA LEU A 326 -1.43 5.27 -3.39
C LEU A 326 -2.21 6.59 -3.35
N PHE A 327 -2.68 7.05 -2.19
CA PHE A 327 -3.35 8.35 -2.05
C PHE A 327 -2.45 9.50 -2.52
N ALA A 328 -1.30 9.69 -1.90
CA ALA A 328 -0.36 10.75 -2.26
C ALA A 328 0.17 10.56 -3.69
N THR A 329 0.45 9.30 -4.09
CA THR A 329 0.96 8.97 -5.42
C THR A 329 0.00 9.38 -6.52
N ILE A 330 -1.30 9.08 -6.36
CA ILE A 330 -2.33 9.45 -7.33
C ILE A 330 -2.48 10.96 -7.40
N ILE A 331 -2.57 11.66 -6.28
CA ILE A 331 -2.72 13.11 -6.23
C ILE A 331 -1.53 13.81 -6.90
N GLU A 332 -0.32 13.41 -6.56
CA GLU A 332 0.90 13.98 -7.13
C GLU A 332 1.13 13.58 -8.60
N SER A 333 0.53 12.47 -9.08
CA SER A 333 0.58 12.10 -10.49
C SER A 333 -0.17 13.09 -11.39
N PHE A 334 -1.09 13.89 -10.83
CA PHE A 334 -1.76 14.99 -11.51
C PHE A 334 -1.01 16.32 -11.38
N GLY A 335 0.14 16.35 -10.67
CA GLY A 335 0.93 17.57 -10.45
C GLY A 335 0.55 18.35 -9.19
N PHE A 336 -0.29 17.79 -8.31
CA PHE A 336 -0.66 18.45 -7.05
C PHE A 336 0.36 18.15 -5.94
N ASP A 337 1.57 18.64 -6.05
CA ASP A 337 2.68 18.38 -5.11
C ASP A 337 2.46 19.06 -3.74
N SER A 338 1.72 20.20 -3.73
CA SER A 338 1.41 20.97 -2.49
C SER A 338 0.15 20.50 -1.76
N TRP A 339 -0.42 19.33 -2.09
CA TRP A 339 -1.69 18.83 -1.56
C TRP A 339 -1.80 18.85 -0.03
N LYS A 340 -0.66 18.71 0.69
CA LYS A 340 -0.63 18.70 2.17
C LYS A 340 -1.16 20.01 2.77
N THR A 341 -1.01 21.14 2.09
CA THR A 341 -1.53 22.43 2.56
C THR A 341 -3.06 22.51 2.49
N SER A 342 -3.69 21.61 1.74
CA SER A 342 -5.16 21.52 1.62
C SER A 342 -5.77 20.52 2.61
N VAL A 343 -4.95 19.81 3.38
CA VAL A 343 -5.42 18.90 4.42
C VAL A 343 -5.75 19.69 5.68
N PRO A 344 -6.95 19.52 6.28
CA PRO A 344 -7.28 20.19 7.55
C PRO A 344 -6.27 19.84 8.65
N ASN A 345 -5.93 20.79 9.51
CA ASN A 345 -4.91 20.64 10.56
C ASN A 345 -5.17 19.50 11.55
N ASN A 346 -6.42 19.11 11.75
CA ASN A 346 -6.84 18.02 12.62
C ASN A 346 -6.87 16.65 11.92
N VAL A 347 -6.49 16.59 10.64
CA VAL A 347 -6.48 15.36 9.84
C VAL A 347 -5.04 14.90 9.62
N THR A 348 -4.71 13.71 10.10
CA THR A 348 -3.42 13.08 9.82
C THR A 348 -3.53 12.18 8.59
N ILE A 349 -2.70 12.42 7.58
CA ILE A 349 -2.52 11.54 6.42
C ILE A 349 -1.24 10.74 6.60
N ASP A 350 -1.33 9.41 6.49
CA ASP A 350 -0.20 8.48 6.69
C ASP A 350 0.53 8.16 5.37
N SER A 351 -0.05 8.59 4.27
CA SER A 351 0.42 8.33 2.90
C SER A 351 1.78 9.00 2.61
N LYS A 352 2.64 8.26 1.92
CA LYS A 352 3.89 8.74 1.34
C LYS A 352 3.90 8.46 -0.15
N SER A 353 4.22 9.46 -0.96
CA SER A 353 4.24 9.31 -2.42
C SER A 353 5.27 8.30 -2.90
N LEU A 354 4.87 7.46 -3.85
CA LEU A 354 5.76 6.52 -4.55
C LEU A 354 6.51 7.19 -5.72
N LEU A 355 6.22 8.46 -6.04
CA LEU A 355 6.84 9.16 -7.17
C LEU A 355 8.38 9.15 -7.12
N PRO A 356 9.07 9.31 -5.98
CA PRO A 356 10.53 9.21 -5.95
C PRO A 356 11.04 7.84 -6.45
N ILE A 357 10.34 6.75 -6.11
CA ILE A 357 10.67 5.41 -6.60
C ILE A 357 10.32 5.30 -8.09
N LEU A 358 9.12 5.72 -8.50
CA LEU A 358 8.66 5.65 -9.89
C LEU A 358 9.53 6.48 -10.83
N LYS A 359 9.98 7.66 -10.40
CA LYS A 359 10.92 8.52 -11.14
C LYS A 359 12.38 8.06 -11.05
N ASN A 360 12.66 6.96 -10.34
CA ASN A 360 14.00 6.40 -10.12
C ASN A 360 14.98 7.40 -9.48
N THR A 361 14.50 8.22 -8.55
CA THR A 361 15.29 9.20 -7.77
C THR A 361 15.55 8.74 -6.34
N SER A 362 14.88 7.69 -5.89
CA SER A 362 15.08 7.07 -4.57
C SER A 362 14.67 5.58 -4.62
N ASP A 363 15.37 4.76 -3.84
CA ASP A 363 15.05 3.33 -3.67
C ASP A 363 14.14 3.06 -2.46
N SER A 364 13.80 4.08 -1.68
CA SER A 364 13.00 3.94 -0.47
C SER A 364 12.25 5.22 -0.13
N ILE A 365 11.07 5.06 0.48
CA ILE A 365 10.27 6.16 1.02
C ILE A 365 9.99 6.00 2.51
N ARG A 366 10.25 4.81 3.08
CA ARG A 366 10.00 4.49 4.49
C ARG A 366 10.89 3.36 4.99
N THR A 367 11.12 3.32 6.29
CA THR A 367 11.90 2.27 6.97
C THR A 367 11.02 1.15 7.53
N TRP A 368 9.71 1.36 7.62
CA TRP A 368 8.73 0.39 8.08
C TRP A 368 7.37 0.58 7.38
N THR A 369 6.55 -0.47 7.38
CA THR A 369 5.14 -0.45 6.97
C THR A 369 4.25 -1.01 8.07
N PHE A 370 2.98 -0.62 8.05
CA PHE A 370 1.98 -0.96 9.05
C PHE A 370 0.73 -1.52 8.41
N SER A 371 0.08 -2.46 9.08
CA SER A 371 -1.24 -2.98 8.74
C SER A 371 -1.98 -3.42 10.00
N GLU A 372 -3.29 -3.49 9.92
CA GLU A 372 -4.14 -3.85 11.05
C GLU A 372 -5.46 -4.46 10.61
N ILE A 373 -6.06 -5.17 11.53
CA ILE A 373 -7.47 -5.58 11.48
C ILE A 373 -8.08 -5.39 12.86
N PHE A 374 -9.26 -4.83 12.90
CA PHE A 374 -10.10 -4.73 14.10
C PHE A 374 -11.57 -4.68 13.70
N LYS A 375 -12.41 -5.19 14.56
CA LYS A 375 -13.86 -5.27 14.36
C LYS A 375 -14.59 -4.50 15.45
N LEU A 376 -15.88 -4.21 15.26
CA LEU A 376 -16.73 -3.64 16.29
C LEU A 376 -16.95 -4.65 17.44
N THR A 377 -17.08 -5.93 17.10
CA THR A 377 -17.01 -7.04 18.06
C THR A 377 -15.62 -7.64 17.97
N THR A 378 -14.85 -7.55 19.06
CA THR A 378 -13.47 -8.02 19.12
C THR A 378 -13.33 -9.49 18.75
N ASP A 379 -12.33 -9.79 17.97
CA ASP A 379 -11.99 -11.14 17.48
C ASP A 379 -10.55 -11.52 17.90
N ALA A 380 -10.28 -12.81 18.03
CA ALA A 380 -8.96 -13.31 18.42
C ALA A 380 -7.85 -12.94 17.41
N ASN A 381 -8.22 -12.67 16.16
CA ASN A 381 -7.30 -12.27 15.10
C ASN A 381 -7.15 -10.75 14.97
N ASP A 382 -7.93 -9.96 15.75
CA ASP A 382 -7.78 -8.52 15.78
C ASP A 382 -6.38 -8.15 16.29
N GLY A 383 -5.75 -7.23 15.59
CA GLY A 383 -4.38 -6.84 15.93
C GLY A 383 -3.74 -5.94 14.90
N LYS A 384 -2.50 -5.64 15.17
CA LYS A 384 -1.67 -4.73 14.40
C LYS A 384 -0.34 -5.39 14.05
N THR A 385 0.20 -5.04 12.90
CA THR A 385 1.52 -5.50 12.50
C THR A 385 2.34 -4.36 11.94
N ILE A 386 3.61 -4.38 12.26
CA ILE A 386 4.61 -3.47 11.71
C ILE A 386 5.82 -4.30 11.25
N ARG A 387 6.37 -3.96 10.09
CA ARG A 387 7.58 -4.60 9.60
C ARG A 387 8.59 -3.60 9.07
N ASN A 388 9.86 -3.94 9.20
CA ASN A 388 10.93 -3.38 8.40
C ASN A 388 11.27 -4.33 7.23
N ARG A 389 12.42 -4.17 6.59
CA ARG A 389 12.82 -5.01 5.45
C ARG A 389 12.96 -6.50 5.83
N HIS A 390 13.41 -6.79 7.04
CA HIS A 390 13.84 -8.12 7.46
C HIS A 390 12.97 -8.73 8.56
N TYR A 391 12.37 -7.92 9.41
CA TYR A 391 11.62 -8.38 10.57
C TYR A 391 10.18 -7.87 10.56
N LYS A 392 9.30 -8.65 11.15
CA LYS A 392 7.90 -8.31 11.32
C LYS A 392 7.44 -8.64 12.73
N LEU A 393 6.82 -7.65 13.37
CA LEU A 393 6.20 -7.77 14.69
C LEU A 393 4.69 -7.79 14.52
N LEU A 394 4.04 -8.82 15.06
CA LEU A 394 2.60 -8.91 15.22
C LEU A 394 2.25 -8.61 16.68
N LYS A 395 1.27 -7.75 16.89
CA LYS A 395 0.65 -7.48 18.19
C LYS A 395 -0.85 -7.68 18.09
N PHE A 396 -1.35 -8.75 18.70
CA PHE A 396 -2.78 -9.01 18.82
C PHE A 396 -3.42 -8.19 19.94
N ASP A 397 -4.68 -7.86 19.80
CA ASP A 397 -5.39 -7.03 20.78
C ASP A 397 -5.61 -7.77 22.11
N ASN A 398 -5.52 -9.12 22.13
CA ASN A 398 -5.46 -9.93 23.35
C ASN A 398 -4.11 -9.88 24.10
N GLY A 399 -3.17 -9.06 23.66
CA GLY A 399 -1.85 -8.87 24.26
C GLY A 399 -0.75 -9.78 23.74
N LYS A 400 -1.05 -10.84 22.99
CA LYS A 400 -0.03 -11.72 22.39
C LYS A 400 0.81 -10.95 21.38
N GLN A 401 2.08 -11.31 21.30
CA GLN A 401 3.01 -10.78 20.30
C GLN A 401 3.72 -11.94 19.61
N LYS A 402 4.14 -11.72 18.37
CA LYS A 402 5.01 -12.63 17.61
C LYS A 402 6.02 -11.82 16.82
N LEU A 403 7.23 -12.35 16.72
CA LEU A 403 8.32 -11.75 15.93
C LEU A 403 8.81 -12.75 14.89
N PHE A 404 8.93 -12.32 13.65
CA PHE A 404 9.43 -13.13 12.55
C PHE A 404 10.60 -12.47 11.84
N ASN A 405 11.60 -13.27 11.44
CA ASN A 405 12.65 -12.85 10.53
C ASN A 405 12.27 -13.27 9.10
N LEU A 406 11.69 -12.36 8.34
CA LEU A 406 11.18 -12.63 7.00
C LEU A 406 12.25 -12.97 5.96
N SER A 407 13.54 -12.70 6.25
CA SER A 407 14.65 -13.09 5.36
C SER A 407 14.90 -14.60 5.39
N ASN A 408 14.65 -15.25 6.53
CA ASN A 408 14.91 -16.67 6.74
C ASN A 408 13.60 -17.48 6.86
N ASP A 409 12.51 -16.81 7.21
CA ASP A 409 11.18 -17.40 7.41
C ASP A 409 10.09 -16.52 6.76
N PRO A 410 10.02 -16.47 5.43
CA PRO A 410 9.03 -15.66 4.72
C PRO A 410 7.59 -16.16 4.93
N LEU A 411 7.41 -17.41 5.39
CA LEU A 411 6.11 -18.03 5.67
C LEU A 411 5.62 -17.79 7.11
N GLU A 412 6.42 -17.12 7.96
CA GLU A 412 6.07 -16.81 9.36
C GLU A 412 5.72 -18.08 10.18
N THR A 413 6.51 -19.13 10.01
CA THR A 413 6.30 -20.43 10.67
C THR A 413 6.93 -20.50 12.05
N LYS A 414 7.97 -19.68 12.30
CA LYS A 414 8.78 -19.73 13.51
C LYS A 414 8.74 -18.41 14.29
N ASP A 415 7.95 -18.38 15.36
CA ASP A 415 7.88 -17.23 16.24
C ASP A 415 9.16 -17.10 17.08
N LEU A 416 9.97 -16.10 16.81
CA LEU A 416 11.24 -15.86 17.49
C LEU A 416 11.05 -15.56 18.97
N LEU A 417 9.91 -15.01 19.42
CA LEU A 417 9.66 -14.71 20.83
C LEU A 417 9.51 -15.98 21.70
N THR A 418 9.37 -17.15 21.07
CA THR A 418 9.38 -18.45 21.77
C THR A 418 10.75 -19.12 21.78
N GLU A 419 11.75 -18.48 21.18
CA GLU A 419 13.09 -19.00 20.97
C GLU A 419 14.15 -18.21 21.75
N LYS A 420 15.37 -18.71 21.67
CA LYS A 420 16.54 -18.00 22.17
C LYS A 420 16.94 -16.89 21.20
N LEU A 421 16.74 -15.62 21.59
CA LEU A 421 16.94 -14.46 20.71
C LEU A 421 18.43 -14.09 20.59
N SER A 422 18.83 -13.68 19.39
CA SER A 422 20.08 -12.97 19.16
C SER A 422 19.94 -11.47 19.48
N ASP A 423 21.06 -10.78 19.62
CA ASP A 423 21.08 -9.32 19.82
C ASP A 423 20.43 -8.58 18.62
N THR A 424 20.57 -9.13 17.40
CA THR A 424 19.93 -8.59 16.19
C THR A 424 18.40 -8.75 16.24
N ASP A 425 17.89 -9.88 16.73
CA ASP A 425 16.45 -10.10 16.89
C ASP A 425 15.87 -9.12 17.90
N ILE A 426 16.54 -8.95 19.04
CA ILE A 426 16.16 -8.01 20.10
C ILE A 426 16.16 -6.57 19.59
N ALA A 427 17.19 -6.16 18.87
CA ALA A 427 17.28 -4.82 18.30
C ALA A 427 16.12 -4.52 17.32
N ASN A 428 15.79 -5.47 16.43
CA ASN A 428 14.68 -5.33 15.51
C ASN A 428 13.33 -5.35 16.21
N TYR A 429 13.14 -6.19 17.23
CA TYR A 429 11.95 -6.17 18.06
C TYR A 429 11.70 -4.77 18.66
N TYR A 430 12.71 -4.21 19.36
CA TYR A 430 12.57 -2.90 19.98
C TYR A 430 12.37 -1.78 18.96
N PHE A 431 13.06 -1.83 17.81
CA PHE A 431 12.83 -0.88 16.74
C PHE A 431 11.35 -0.89 16.30
N LEU A 432 10.82 -2.05 15.96
CA LEU A 432 9.44 -2.20 15.49
C LEU A 432 8.43 -1.87 16.58
N CYS A 433 8.65 -2.34 17.81
CA CYS A 433 7.77 -2.07 18.93
C CYS A 433 7.68 -0.57 19.23
N ASN A 434 8.83 0.13 19.26
CA ASN A 434 8.86 1.57 19.50
C ASN A 434 8.21 2.38 18.39
N GLU A 435 8.44 2.02 17.13
CA GLU A 435 7.79 2.71 16.00
C GLU A 435 6.27 2.51 16.02
N LEU A 436 5.79 1.30 16.37
CA LEU A 436 4.37 1.03 16.54
C LEU A 436 3.77 1.82 17.72
N THR A 437 4.46 1.89 18.86
CA THR A 437 4.07 2.69 20.03
C THR A 437 3.91 4.16 19.66
N LYS A 438 4.89 4.73 18.95
CA LYS A 438 4.84 6.12 18.47
C LYS A 438 3.67 6.35 17.49
N LEU A 439 3.48 5.45 16.52
CA LEU A 439 2.41 5.55 15.53
C LEU A 439 1.02 5.61 16.20
N LEU A 440 0.82 4.76 17.20
CA LEU A 440 -0.46 4.66 17.91
C LEU A 440 -0.66 5.74 18.98
N GLY A 441 0.41 6.44 19.40
CA GLY A 441 0.34 7.45 20.47
C GLY A 441 -0.01 6.86 21.84
N ILE A 442 0.39 5.62 22.11
CA ILE A 442 0.06 4.89 23.35
C ILE A 442 1.31 4.68 24.21
N ASN A 443 1.11 4.24 25.46
CA ASN A 443 2.21 3.79 26.31
C ASN A 443 2.91 2.57 25.69
N SER A 444 4.22 2.42 25.96
CA SER A 444 4.99 1.30 25.45
C SER A 444 4.37 -0.03 25.92
N PHE A 445 4.22 -0.95 24.97
CA PHE A 445 3.83 -2.36 25.21
C PHE A 445 4.98 -3.31 24.93
N CYS A 446 6.20 -2.79 24.71
CA CYS A 446 7.38 -3.60 24.43
C CYS A 446 7.71 -4.49 25.63
N GLN A 447 7.86 -5.78 25.37
CA GLN A 447 8.24 -6.75 26.40
C GLN A 447 9.73 -6.60 26.73
N THR A 448 10.11 -6.90 27.96
CA THR A 448 11.52 -7.03 28.32
C THR A 448 12.05 -8.35 27.77
N LEU A 449 13.01 -8.27 26.85
CA LEU A 449 13.63 -9.44 26.22
C LEU A 449 15.07 -9.61 26.75
N VAL A 450 15.48 -10.88 26.89
CA VAL A 450 16.84 -11.23 27.34
C VAL A 450 17.56 -11.94 26.19
N SER A 451 18.79 -11.52 25.91
CA SER A 451 19.65 -12.12 24.90
C SER A 451 20.07 -13.54 25.27
N SER A 452 20.30 -14.35 24.25
CA SER A 452 20.82 -15.72 24.37
C SER A 452 22.29 -15.81 24.82
N SER A 453 23.03 -14.76 24.63
CA SER A 453 24.39 -14.63 25.11
C SER A 453 24.37 -14.36 26.62
N GLY A 454 24.21 -15.43 27.44
CA GLY A 454 24.00 -15.37 28.89
C GLY A 454 24.77 -14.24 29.57
N SER A 455 24.05 -13.46 30.37
CA SER A 455 24.51 -12.40 31.27
C SER A 455 25.64 -11.50 30.74
N LEU A 456 25.42 -10.86 29.59
CA LEU A 456 26.01 -9.56 29.43
C LEU A 456 25.17 -8.61 30.30
N GLN A 457 25.67 -8.28 31.51
CA GLN A 457 25.35 -6.98 32.07
C GLN A 457 25.41 -6.02 30.87
N SER A 458 24.30 -5.37 30.53
CA SER A 458 24.28 -4.35 29.48
C SER A 458 25.32 -3.32 29.92
N LYS A 459 26.52 -3.41 29.38
CA LYS A 459 27.54 -2.38 29.59
C LYS A 459 26.93 -1.13 28.96
N LYS A 460 26.35 -0.31 29.82
CA LYS A 460 25.65 0.91 29.45
C LYS A 460 26.71 1.82 28.85
N LEU A 461 26.56 2.15 27.55
CA LEU A 461 27.38 3.19 26.96
C LEU A 461 27.13 4.46 27.78
N LEU A 462 28.13 4.92 28.49
CA LEU A 462 28.09 6.19 29.20
C LEU A 462 28.94 7.19 28.43
N ALA A 463 28.30 8.31 28.06
CA ALA A 463 28.99 9.43 27.41
C ALA A 463 28.91 10.66 28.31
N PHE A 464 30.00 11.32 28.49
CA PHE A 464 30.11 12.51 29.34
C PHE A 464 31.11 13.53 28.78
N PRO A 465 31.09 14.78 29.23
CA PRO A 465 30.04 15.37 30.05
C PRO A 465 28.69 15.46 29.28
N ASN A 466 27.61 15.48 30.02
CA ASN A 466 26.30 15.74 29.43
C ASN A 466 25.54 16.70 30.39
N PRO A 467 25.39 17.97 30.08
CA PRO A 467 25.73 18.64 28.81
C PRO A 467 27.23 18.66 28.45
N PHE A 468 27.53 18.69 27.13
CA PHE A 468 28.91 18.80 26.64
C PHE A 468 29.14 20.14 25.94
N ASN A 469 30.39 20.58 25.88
CA ASN A 469 30.78 21.81 25.17
C ASN A 469 31.71 21.52 23.98
N GLN A 470 32.87 20.96 24.22
CA GLN A 470 33.89 20.79 23.18
C GLN A 470 34.21 19.34 22.86
N PHE A 471 34.14 18.45 23.83
CA PHE A 471 34.49 17.05 23.67
C PHE A 471 33.43 16.16 24.31
N ILE A 472 33.34 14.92 23.82
CA ILE A 472 32.51 13.84 24.35
C ILE A 472 33.48 12.69 24.72
N TYR A 473 33.43 12.20 25.96
CA TYR A 473 34.18 11.06 26.43
C TYR A 473 33.26 9.87 26.62
N ILE A 474 33.80 8.67 26.40
CA ILE A 474 33.07 7.41 26.55
C ILE A 474 33.69 6.62 27.68
N GLU A 475 32.87 6.04 28.56
CA GLU A 475 33.38 5.10 29.56
C GLU A 475 33.92 3.84 28.87
N LYS A 476 35.21 3.55 29.09
CA LYS A 476 35.94 2.48 28.40
C LYS A 476 35.70 1.14 29.08
N ASP A 477 34.67 0.44 28.67
CA ASP A 477 34.42 -0.92 29.15
C ASP A 477 34.02 -1.86 27.99
N PHE A 478 34.66 -1.64 26.82
CA PHE A 478 34.42 -2.45 25.62
C PHE A 478 35.66 -3.26 25.24
N ASP A 479 35.48 -4.54 24.94
CA ASP A 479 36.55 -5.42 24.45
C ASP A 479 37.02 -5.02 23.03
N SER A 480 36.21 -4.24 22.29
CA SER A 480 36.58 -3.62 21.02
C SER A 480 35.92 -2.22 20.90
N LYS A 481 36.65 -1.26 20.29
CA LYS A 481 36.09 0.10 20.05
C LYS A 481 34.85 0.03 19.18
N PRO A 482 33.67 0.49 19.65
CA PRO A 482 32.48 0.52 18.84
C PRO A 482 32.54 1.65 17.80
N LEU A 483 31.89 1.46 16.64
CA LEU A 483 31.60 2.56 15.73
C LEU A 483 30.55 3.47 16.37
N LEU A 484 30.89 4.74 16.55
CA LEU A 484 30.04 5.74 17.16
C LEU A 484 29.50 6.70 16.10
N ILE A 485 28.21 7.04 16.22
CA ILE A 485 27.50 7.92 15.27
C ILE A 485 26.77 8.99 16.08
N LEU A 486 27.15 10.26 15.90
CA LEU A 486 26.47 11.40 16.51
C LEU A 486 25.58 12.07 15.46
N LYS A 487 24.31 12.28 15.77
CA LYS A 487 23.34 12.98 14.93
C LYS A 487 22.69 14.13 15.69
N ASN A 488 22.32 15.21 15.00
CA ASN A 488 21.50 16.28 15.59
C ASN A 488 20.02 15.86 15.68
N SER A 489 19.18 16.73 16.25
CA SER A 489 17.73 16.50 16.42
C SER A 489 16.96 16.34 15.11
N LEU A 490 17.52 16.77 13.97
CA LEU A 490 16.96 16.60 12.63
C LEU A 490 17.44 15.30 11.96
N GLY A 491 18.26 14.48 12.65
CA GLY A 491 18.81 13.24 12.11
C GLY A 491 20.02 13.40 11.20
N GLN A 492 20.55 14.61 11.05
CA GLN A 492 21.74 14.89 10.24
C GLN A 492 22.99 14.34 10.93
N LEU A 493 23.86 13.71 10.16
CA LEU A 493 25.11 13.14 10.64
C LEU A 493 26.09 14.26 11.02
N ILE A 494 26.60 14.22 12.26
CA ILE A 494 27.59 15.15 12.79
C ILE A 494 28.96 14.48 12.88
N TYR A 495 28.99 13.21 13.31
CA TYR A 495 30.20 12.43 13.43
C TYR A 495 29.91 10.93 13.20
N GLN A 496 30.88 10.24 12.59
CA GLN A 496 30.91 8.79 12.50
C GLN A 496 32.34 8.31 12.56
N GLY A 497 32.69 7.50 13.54
CA GLY A 497 34.04 6.99 13.73
C GLY A 497 34.20 6.21 15.03
N TYR A 498 35.43 5.76 15.29
CA TYR A 498 35.80 4.96 16.49
C TYR A 498 36.42 5.79 17.62
N ASP A 499 36.80 7.03 17.35
CA ASP A 499 37.58 7.90 18.25
C ASP A 499 36.90 9.24 18.51
N ILE A 500 35.65 9.22 19.00
CA ILE A 500 34.84 10.42 19.26
C ILE A 500 35.50 11.33 20.30
N GLU A 501 36.31 10.76 21.21
CA GLU A 501 37.03 11.48 22.27
C GLU A 501 38.06 12.47 21.72
N ASN A 502 38.57 12.18 20.51
CA ASN A 502 39.54 13.05 19.82
C ASN A 502 38.86 14.08 18.88
N GLN A 503 37.53 14.06 18.78
CA GLN A 503 36.78 14.94 17.92
C GLN A 503 36.39 16.23 18.66
N TYR A 504 36.72 17.37 18.07
CA TYR A 504 36.32 18.68 18.57
C TYR A 504 34.94 19.08 18.10
N PHE A 505 34.01 19.35 19.02
CA PHE A 505 32.61 19.74 18.75
C PHE A 505 32.30 21.20 19.12
N GLY A 506 33.31 22.02 19.42
CA GLY A 506 33.09 23.42 19.78
C GLY A 506 32.39 24.25 18.71
N ASN A 507 32.48 23.83 17.44
CA ASN A 507 31.91 24.53 16.29
C ASN A 507 30.48 24.12 15.91
N ILE A 508 29.89 23.11 16.59
CA ILE A 508 28.49 22.73 16.31
C ILE A 508 27.53 23.57 17.16
N PRO A 509 26.32 23.88 16.66
CA PRO A 509 25.35 24.70 17.38
C PRO A 509 24.94 24.08 18.74
N PRO A 510 24.63 24.90 19.75
CA PRO A 510 23.95 24.42 20.94
C PRO A 510 22.63 23.71 20.60
N GLY A 511 22.32 22.64 21.30
CA GLY A 511 21.10 21.89 21.02
C GLY A 511 21.13 20.43 21.44
N LEU A 512 20.17 19.67 20.93
CA LEU A 512 19.98 18.27 21.24
C LEU A 512 20.62 17.39 20.17
N TYR A 513 21.42 16.42 20.62
CA TYR A 513 22.11 15.43 19.82
C TYR A 513 21.83 14.02 20.32
N TYR A 514 22.03 13.03 19.46
CA TYR A 514 21.84 11.61 19.79
C TYR A 514 23.09 10.84 19.39
N LEU A 515 23.71 10.16 20.36
CA LEU A 515 24.88 9.32 20.17
C LEU A 515 24.47 7.85 20.09
N TYR A 516 24.79 7.21 18.98
CA TYR A 516 24.57 5.79 18.69
C TYR A 516 25.89 5.03 18.75
N SER A 517 25.83 3.75 19.06
CA SER A 517 26.96 2.82 18.99
C SER A 517 26.59 1.59 18.19
N SER A 518 27.49 1.10 17.34
CA SER A 518 27.27 -0.16 16.59
C SER A 518 27.19 -1.40 17.48
N ASN A 519 27.77 -1.35 18.66
CA ASN A 519 27.79 -2.47 19.60
C ASN A 519 26.67 -2.38 20.65
N ASN A 520 25.90 -1.30 20.65
CA ASN A 520 24.80 -1.10 21.58
C ASN A 520 23.51 -0.90 20.79
N SER A 521 22.72 -1.95 20.71
CA SER A 521 21.37 -1.94 20.12
C SER A 521 20.32 -1.23 20.99
N VAL A 522 20.73 -0.64 22.10
CA VAL A 522 19.85 0.02 23.08
C VAL A 522 20.00 1.52 22.91
N PHE A 523 18.90 2.23 22.72
CA PHE A 523 18.64 3.67 22.61
C PHE A 523 19.86 4.61 22.50
N PRO A 524 19.83 5.56 21.57
CA PRO A 524 20.87 6.58 21.51
C PRO A 524 20.93 7.35 22.82
N ILE A 525 22.16 7.66 23.25
CA ILE A 525 22.35 8.56 24.39
C ILE A 525 21.94 9.96 23.95
N LYS A 526 21.01 10.54 24.70
CA LYS A 526 20.62 11.94 24.53
C LYS A 526 21.74 12.83 25.08
N MET A 527 22.36 13.61 24.22
CA MET A 527 23.44 14.55 24.52
C MET A 527 22.96 15.98 24.35
N ILE A 528 23.28 16.87 25.28
CA ILE A 528 22.94 18.29 25.21
C ILE A 528 24.23 19.08 24.96
N LYS A 529 24.32 19.80 23.84
CA LYS A 529 25.40 20.74 23.53
C LYS A 529 25.05 22.11 24.10
N ILE A 530 25.99 22.69 24.87
CA ILE A 530 25.90 24.04 25.44
C ILE A 530 26.94 24.97 24.83
#